data_b3345d9a525d1962f5d80d6a82a4ccbc
#
_entry.id   b3345d9a525d1962f5d80d6a82a4ccbc
#
_cell.length_a   1.000
_cell.length_b   1.000
_cell.length_c   1.000
_cell.angle_alpha   90.00
_cell.angle_beta   90.00
_cell.angle_gamma   90.00
#
_symmetry.space_group_name_H-M   'P 1'
#
loop_
_entity.id
_entity.type
_entity.pdbx_description
1 polymer ?
#
loop_
_entity_poly.entity_id
_entity_poly.type
_entity_poly.pdbx_seq_one_letter_code
_entity_poly.pdbx_strand_id
1 'polypeptide(L)'
;MTDDFEVIRGKGNVFRDFGYANADAEHLKAVLAAQIIKVLDARKMTVRKADSVTGIAAADFSRIRKAKLDRFTIDRLMTILGRLDQKVEIEITVRARNARAPLASR
;
A
#
# COMPACT_ATOMS: atom_id res chain seq x y z
N MET A 1 0.05 0.93 -29.43
CA MET A 1 0.19 0.84 -28.88
C MET A 1 0.51 1.10 -27.84
N THR A 2 0.37 1.26 -27.36
CA THR A 2 0.53 1.54 -26.30
C THR A 2 1.59 0.97 -25.65
N ASP A 3 2.61 0.97 -26.11
CA ASP A 3 3.72 0.39 -25.59
C ASP A 3 4.32 1.10 -24.48
N ASP A 4 3.83 2.28 -24.16
CA ASP A 4 4.42 3.06 -23.12
C ASP A 4 4.01 2.63 -21.75
N PHE A 5 3.06 1.77 -21.62
CA PHE A 5 2.66 1.35 -20.30
C PHE A 5 2.01 -0.02 -20.31
N GLU A 6 1.97 -0.61 -19.15
CA GLU A 6 1.30 -1.86 -18.90
C GLU A 6 0.37 -1.67 -17.74
N VAL A 7 -0.74 -2.38 -17.74
CA VAL A 7 -1.64 -2.36 -16.60
C VAL A 7 -1.65 -3.76 -16.00
N ILE A 8 -1.34 -3.84 -14.74
CA ILE A 8 -1.26 -5.10 -14.01
C ILE A 8 -2.17 -5.04 -12.82
N ARG A 9 -2.98 -6.07 -12.64
CA ARG A 9 -3.82 -6.17 -11.46
C ARG A 9 -3.29 -7.28 -10.61
N GLY A 10 -3.17 -7.04 -9.33
CA GLY A 10 -2.65 -8.06 -8.48
C GLY A 10 -2.72 -7.72 -7.03
N LYS A 11 -2.05 -8.50 -6.23
CA LYS A 11 -2.09 -8.35 -4.81
C LYS A 11 -0.97 -7.52 -4.26
N GLY A 12 -0.23 -6.86 -5.08
CA GLY A 12 0.77 -5.94 -4.59
C GLY A 12 2.14 -6.51 -4.31
N ASN A 13 2.31 -7.82 -4.41
CA ASN A 13 3.62 -8.39 -4.16
C ASN A 13 4.68 -7.85 -5.08
N VAL A 14 4.27 -7.32 -6.22
CA VAL A 14 5.20 -6.78 -7.18
C VAL A 14 5.98 -5.62 -6.64
N PHE A 15 5.51 -5.01 -5.54
CA PHE A 15 6.18 -3.86 -5.00
C PHE A 15 7.20 -4.18 -3.95
N ARG A 16 7.26 -5.43 -3.50
CA ARG A 16 7.93 -5.67 -2.27
C ARG A 16 9.42 -5.60 -2.33
N ASP A 17 9.98 -5.75 -3.45
CA ASP A 17 11.40 -5.78 -3.48
C ASP A 17 12.04 -5.02 -4.58
N PHE A 18 11.76 -3.78 -4.71
CA PHE A 18 12.47 -3.01 -5.68
C PHE A 18 13.88 -2.71 -5.24
N GLY A 19 14.20 -2.93 -3.99
CA GLY A 19 15.56 -2.82 -3.56
C GLY A 19 16.11 -1.42 -3.46
N TYR A 20 15.29 -0.42 -3.62
CA TYR A 20 15.74 0.96 -3.48
C TYR A 20 14.57 1.81 -3.05
N ALA A 21 14.88 2.94 -2.50
CA ALA A 21 13.87 3.87 -2.06
C ALA A 21 13.06 4.28 -3.27
N ASN A 22 11.79 4.26 -3.10
CA ASN A 22 10.89 4.54 -4.20
C ASN A 22 9.71 5.33 -3.70
N ALA A 23 9.59 6.56 -4.15
CA ALA A 23 8.54 7.45 -3.69
C ALA A 23 7.16 6.88 -4.00
N ASP A 24 7.02 6.19 -5.11
CA ASP A 24 5.73 5.62 -5.48
C ASP A 24 5.35 4.49 -4.54
N ALA A 25 6.31 3.66 -4.15
CA ALA A 25 6.04 2.59 -3.21
C ALA A 25 5.71 3.15 -1.83
N GLU A 26 6.42 4.18 -1.41
CA GLU A 26 6.13 4.81 -0.13
C GLU A 26 4.76 5.47 -0.13
N HIS A 27 4.40 6.07 -1.24
CA HIS A 27 3.08 6.66 -1.39
C HIS A 27 2.00 5.59 -1.28
N LEU A 28 2.20 4.45 -1.92
CA LEU A 28 1.24 3.36 -1.85
C LEU A 28 1.10 2.83 -0.42
N LYS A 29 2.21 2.73 0.31
CA LYS A 29 2.13 2.35 1.72
C LYS A 29 1.27 3.33 2.51
N ALA A 30 1.45 4.62 2.24
CA ALA A 30 0.68 5.63 2.94
C ALA A 30 -0.82 5.52 2.62
N VAL A 31 -1.13 5.23 1.37
CA VAL A 31 -2.53 5.06 0.96
C VAL A 31 -3.14 3.85 1.68
N LEU A 32 -2.41 2.74 1.72
CA LEU A 32 -2.93 1.55 2.38
C LEU A 32 -3.08 1.76 3.88
N ALA A 33 -2.12 2.45 4.49
CA ALA A 33 -2.20 2.76 5.91
C ALA A 33 -3.40 3.66 6.21
N ALA A 34 -3.66 4.63 5.36
CA ALA A 34 -4.80 5.51 5.52
C ALA A 34 -6.12 4.73 5.43
N GLN A 35 -6.18 3.73 4.57
CA GLN A 35 -7.36 2.89 4.48
C GLN A 35 -7.55 2.05 5.74
N ILE A 36 -6.48 1.56 6.34
CA ILE A 36 -6.56 0.83 7.59
C ILE A 36 -7.14 1.74 8.67
N ILE A 37 -6.59 2.95 8.79
CA ILE A 37 -7.08 3.91 9.78
C ILE A 37 -8.55 4.21 9.57
N LYS A 38 -8.95 4.37 8.33
CA LYS A 38 -10.32 4.67 7.99
C LYS A 38 -11.27 3.56 8.46
N VAL A 39 -10.86 2.31 8.28
CA VAL A 39 -11.68 1.18 8.72
C VAL A 39 -11.77 1.16 10.23
N LEU A 40 -10.66 1.37 10.94
CA LEU A 40 -10.67 1.39 12.38
C LEU A 40 -11.59 2.50 12.91
N ASP A 41 -11.49 3.67 12.31
CA ASP A 41 -12.31 4.80 12.74
C ASP A 41 -13.79 4.55 12.46
N ALA A 42 -14.11 4.02 11.30
CA ALA A 42 -15.49 3.74 10.94
C ALA A 42 -16.13 2.74 11.88
N ARG A 43 -15.33 1.80 12.38
CA ARG A 43 -15.83 0.77 13.29
C ARG A 43 -15.61 1.15 14.74
N LYS A 44 -15.06 2.33 15.00
CA LYS A 44 -14.74 2.80 16.35
C LYS A 44 -13.91 1.78 17.10
N MET A 45 -12.91 1.25 16.41
CA MET A 45 -12.09 0.17 16.93
C MET A 45 -10.80 0.73 17.50
N THR A 46 -10.50 0.37 18.72
CA THR A 46 -9.20 0.73 19.32
C THR A 46 -8.14 -0.19 18.79
N VAL A 47 -6.88 0.14 18.99
CA VAL A 47 -5.80 -0.73 18.54
C VAL A 47 -5.84 -2.08 19.26
N ARG A 48 -6.31 -2.11 20.49
CA ARG A 48 -6.45 -3.36 21.22
C ARG A 48 -7.55 -4.22 20.63
N LYS A 49 -8.65 -3.60 20.26
CA LYS A 49 -9.74 -4.33 19.65
C LYS A 49 -9.30 -4.86 18.27
N ALA A 50 -8.56 -4.05 17.54
CA ALA A 50 -8.05 -4.47 16.24
C ALA A 50 -7.14 -5.69 16.39
N ASP A 51 -6.28 -5.69 17.40
CA ASP A 51 -5.43 -6.83 17.72
C ASP A 51 -6.29 -8.08 17.95
N SER A 52 -7.29 -7.94 18.79
CA SER A 52 -8.17 -9.05 19.14
C SER A 52 -8.87 -9.63 17.93
N VAL A 53 -9.32 -8.77 17.03
CA VAL A 53 -10.07 -9.21 15.85
C VAL A 53 -9.16 -9.79 14.78
N THR A 54 -8.00 -9.20 14.59
CA THR A 54 -7.13 -9.56 13.46
C THR A 54 -5.98 -10.49 13.82
N GLY A 55 -5.61 -10.53 15.09
CA GLY A 55 -4.41 -11.25 15.50
C GLY A 55 -3.14 -10.48 15.20
N ILE A 56 -3.25 -9.23 14.80
CA ILE A 56 -2.09 -8.39 14.52
C ILE A 56 -1.85 -7.47 15.69
N ALA A 57 -0.62 -7.35 16.11
CA ALA A 57 -0.26 -6.66 17.35
C ALA A 57 -0.80 -5.23 17.41
N ALA A 58 -1.33 -4.86 18.55
CA ALA A 58 -1.82 -3.50 18.77
C ALA A 58 -0.74 -2.47 18.47
N ALA A 59 0.52 -2.80 18.78
CA ALA A 59 1.62 -1.88 18.52
C ALA A 59 1.76 -1.56 17.03
N ASP A 60 1.45 -2.52 16.17
CA ASP A 60 1.51 -2.29 14.72
C ASP A 60 0.41 -1.32 14.29
N PHE A 61 -0.78 -1.47 14.83
CA PHE A 61 -1.84 -0.52 14.52
C PHE A 61 -1.49 0.88 15.04
N SER A 62 -0.83 0.95 16.19
CA SER A 62 -0.39 2.22 16.71
C SER A 62 0.62 2.89 15.79
N ARG A 63 1.57 2.11 15.26
CA ARG A 63 2.55 2.64 14.32
C ARG A 63 1.88 3.14 13.04
N ILE A 64 0.90 2.38 12.56
CA ILE A 64 0.17 2.78 11.36
C ILE A 64 -0.54 4.10 11.59
N ARG A 65 -1.18 4.28 12.74
CA ARG A 65 -1.85 5.53 13.05
C ARG A 65 -0.90 6.71 13.09
N LYS A 66 0.34 6.47 13.42
CA LYS A 66 1.35 7.52 13.49
C LYS A 66 2.13 7.66 12.19
N ALA A 67 1.71 6.93 11.16
CA ALA A 67 2.38 6.92 9.86
C ALA A 67 3.84 6.48 9.95
N LYS A 68 4.15 5.64 10.92
CA LYS A 68 5.50 5.08 11.05
C LYS A 68 5.53 3.77 10.30
N LEU A 69 5.76 3.84 9.01
CA LEU A 69 5.59 2.72 8.12
C LEU A 69 6.88 2.03 7.70
N ASP A 70 8.00 2.41 8.29
CA ASP A 70 9.31 1.91 7.90
C ASP A 70 9.41 0.40 7.89
N ARG A 71 8.81 -0.24 8.86
CA ARG A 71 8.93 -1.68 8.98
C ARG A 71 7.80 -2.44 8.31
N PHE A 72 6.91 -1.72 7.63
CA PHE A 72 5.81 -2.40 6.95
C PHE A 72 6.11 -2.51 5.47
N THR A 73 5.77 -3.66 4.91
CA THR A 73 5.79 -3.83 3.46
C THR A 73 4.39 -3.59 2.96
N ILE A 74 4.27 -3.34 1.67
CA ILE A 74 2.97 -3.21 1.02
C ILE A 74 2.16 -4.48 1.24
N ASP A 75 2.82 -5.61 1.09
CA ASP A 75 2.23 -6.92 1.29
C ASP A 75 1.62 -7.05 2.69
N ARG A 76 2.37 -6.61 3.70
CA ARG A 76 1.90 -6.68 5.07
C ARG A 76 0.68 -5.80 5.28
N LEU A 77 0.69 -4.60 4.73
CA LEU A 77 -0.44 -3.68 4.87
C LEU A 77 -1.69 -4.24 4.18
N MET A 78 -1.52 -4.89 3.05
CA MET A 78 -2.63 -5.53 2.38
C MET A 78 -3.19 -6.70 3.20
N THR A 79 -2.30 -7.45 3.85
CA THR A 79 -2.73 -8.54 4.71
C THR A 79 -3.57 -8.01 5.87
N ILE A 80 -3.15 -6.89 6.45
CA ILE A 80 -3.89 -6.27 7.55
C ILE A 80 -5.29 -5.89 7.09
N LEU A 81 -5.38 -5.25 5.92
CA LEU A 81 -6.69 -4.90 5.38
C LEU A 81 -7.56 -6.13 5.15
N GLY A 82 -6.96 -7.19 4.66
CA GLY A 82 -7.70 -8.44 4.46
C GLY A 82 -8.26 -8.98 5.75
N ARG A 83 -7.50 -8.87 6.84
CA ARG A 83 -7.96 -9.34 8.15
C ARG A 83 -9.03 -8.44 8.76
N LEU A 84 -9.17 -7.23 8.22
CA LEU A 84 -10.25 -6.34 8.60
C LEU A 84 -11.42 -6.47 7.62
N ASP A 85 -11.45 -7.56 6.88
CA ASP A 85 -12.53 -7.87 5.93
C ASP A 85 -12.62 -6.87 4.79
N GLN A 86 -11.47 -6.32 4.40
CA GLN A 86 -11.42 -5.43 3.25
C GLN A 86 -10.84 -6.18 2.07
N LYS A 87 -11.44 -6.02 0.92
CA LYS A 87 -10.90 -6.58 -0.30
C LYS A 87 -10.04 -5.51 -0.95
N VAL A 88 -8.79 -5.83 -1.19
CA VAL A 88 -7.87 -4.87 -1.79
C VAL A 88 -7.65 -5.23 -3.25
N GLU A 89 -7.93 -4.28 -4.12
CA GLU A 89 -7.68 -4.46 -5.54
C GLU A 89 -6.73 -3.35 -5.97
N ILE A 90 -5.66 -3.72 -6.62
CA ILE A 90 -4.67 -2.77 -7.07
C ILE A 90 -4.52 -2.85 -8.56
N GLU A 91 -4.58 -1.70 -9.19
CA GLU A 91 -4.35 -1.62 -10.62
C GLU A 91 -3.08 -0.83 -10.83
N ILE A 92 -2.16 -1.39 -11.60
CA ILE A 92 -0.84 -0.80 -11.77
C ILE A 92 -0.64 -0.42 -13.22
N THR A 93 -0.23 0.81 -13.43
CA THR A 93 0.12 1.29 -14.76
C THR A 93 1.61 1.62 -14.76
N VAL A 94 2.33 1.05 -15.69
CA VAL A 94 3.75 1.26 -15.81
C VAL A 94 4.04 1.98 -17.12
N ARG A 95 4.78 3.06 -17.03
CA ARG A 95 5.15 3.85 -18.21
C ARG A 95 6.61 4.15 -18.17
N ALA A 96 7.17 4.41 -19.35
CA ALA A 96 8.54 4.84 -19.41
C ALA A 96 8.66 6.21 -18.77
N ARG A 97 9.65 6.36 -17.91
CA ARG A 97 9.84 7.62 -17.20
C ARG A 97 10.10 8.78 -18.15
N ASN A 98 10.80 8.52 -19.22
CA ASN A 98 11.14 9.56 -20.11
C ASN A 98 10.21 9.76 -21.21
N ALA A 99 9.07 9.19 -21.16
CA ALA A 99 8.11 9.33 -22.22
C ALA A 99 7.84 10.75 -22.51
N ARG A 100 8.06 11.61 -21.55
CA ARG A 100 7.79 12.95 -21.77
C ARG A 100 8.99 13.68 -22.15
N ALA A 101 10.09 13.17 -21.99
CA ALA A 101 11.23 13.91 -22.29
C ALA A 101 11.41 14.01 -23.71
N PRO A 102 11.31 14.04 -23.91
CA PRO A 102 11.52 14.26 -24.73
C PRO A 102 11.49 14.56 -25.33
N LEU A 103 11.44 14.54 -25.31
CA LEU A 103 11.49 14.57 -25.70
C LEU A 103 11.93 14.64 -26.25
N ALA A 104 12.14 14.62 -26.28
CA ALA A 104 12.57 14.39 -26.63
C ALA A 104 12.72 13.89 -27.34
N SER A 105 12.79 13.71 -27.64
CA SER A 105 12.85 13.10 -28.20
C SER A 105 12.38 12.67 -28.89
N ARG A 106 11.99 12.78 -29.10
CA ARG A 106 11.61 12.30 -29.63
C ARG A 106 11.50 12.26 -30.17
#